data_806b9ebecc805e917cf98222d54d83e1
#
_entry.id   806b9ebecc805e917cf98222d54d83e1
#
_cell.length_a   1.000
_cell.length_b   1.000
_cell.length_c   1.000
_cell.angle_alpha   90.00
_cell.angle_beta   90.00
_cell.angle_gamma   90.00
#
_symmetry.space_group_name_H-M   'P 1'
#
loop_
_entity.id
_entity.type
_entity.pdbx_description
1 polymer ?
#
loop_
_entity_poly.entity_id
_entity_poly.type
_entity_poly.pdbx_seq_one_letter_code
_entity_poly.pdbx_strand_id
1 'polypeptide(L)'
;PSGSMENTIMTGDRVIGSRLSYKFHEPERGDIAIFHFPDDPTGKTLYVKRIIGLPGETVDIVDSQVYINGEPLDEPYIREPMDPEEPMHFEVPEGCYFMMGDNRNYSSDARYWQNHYVAEDQIIAKVLFRYYPFSKISWLDE
;
A
#
# COMPACT_ATOMS: atom_id res chain seq x y z
N PRO A 1 6.66 3.27 11.46
CA PRO A 1 6.63 2.65 10.14
C PRO A 1 7.56 1.46 10.07
N SER A 2 7.18 0.49 9.26
CA SER A 2 7.98 -0.68 9.01
C SER A 2 8.99 -0.42 7.88
N GLY A 3 9.99 -1.30 7.75
CA GLY A 3 10.96 -1.23 6.67
C GLY A 3 10.36 -1.39 5.27
N SER A 4 9.11 -1.89 5.16
CA SER A 4 8.47 -2.12 3.87
C SER A 4 8.22 -0.85 3.07
N MET A 5 8.20 0.32 3.72
CA MET A 5 7.99 1.60 3.07
C MET A 5 9.25 2.48 3.06
N GLU A 6 10.41 1.91 3.29
CA GLU A 6 11.66 2.68 3.47
C GLU A 6 12.05 3.59 2.31
N ASN A 7 11.64 3.29 1.09
CA ASN A 7 11.93 4.19 -0.02
C ASN A 7 11.13 5.50 0.06
N THR A 8 10.00 5.47 0.74
CA THR A 8 9.09 6.60 0.88
C THR A 8 9.08 7.11 2.32
N ILE A 9 8.94 6.18 3.28
CA ILE A 9 8.91 6.47 4.71
C ILE A 9 10.05 5.69 5.35
N MET A 10 11.11 6.38 5.76
CA MET A 10 12.27 5.73 6.36
C MET A 10 11.95 5.32 7.80
N THR A 11 12.58 4.25 8.26
CA THR A 11 12.47 3.80 9.65
C THR A 11 12.84 4.95 10.59
N GLY A 12 11.96 5.24 11.53
CA GLY A 12 12.12 6.35 12.46
C GLY A 12 11.42 7.63 12.02
N ASP A 13 10.91 7.71 10.79
CA ASP A 13 10.07 8.83 10.37
C ASP A 13 8.75 8.81 11.13
N ARG A 14 8.19 9.99 11.35
CA ARG A 14 6.84 10.14 11.88
C ARG A 14 5.94 10.75 10.83
N VAL A 15 4.71 10.26 10.74
CA VAL A 15 3.75 10.66 9.72
C VAL A 15 2.44 11.13 10.35
N ILE A 16 1.72 11.98 9.63
CA ILE A 16 0.38 12.41 9.99
C ILE A 16 -0.58 11.83 8.96
N GLY A 17 -1.57 11.09 9.44
CA GLY A 17 -2.64 10.54 8.63
C GLY A 17 -3.90 11.40 8.74
N SER A 18 -4.73 11.37 7.72
CA SER A 18 -6.01 12.05 7.69
C SER A 18 -7.15 11.06 7.57
N ARG A 19 -8.00 11.02 8.59
CA ARG A 19 -9.25 10.25 8.55
C ARG A 19 -10.28 10.98 7.70
N LEU A 20 -10.20 12.30 7.64
CA LEU A 20 -11.13 13.12 6.86
C LEU A 20 -11.05 12.85 5.37
N SER A 21 -9.84 12.55 4.86
CA SER A 21 -9.67 12.28 3.43
C SER A 21 -10.63 11.21 2.94
N TYR A 22 -10.78 10.12 3.71
CA TYR A 22 -11.61 8.99 3.29
C TYR A 22 -13.08 9.12 3.72
N LYS A 23 -13.46 10.22 4.36
CA LYS A 23 -14.86 10.55 4.57
C LYS A 23 -15.49 11.24 3.36
N PHE A 24 -14.67 11.94 2.58
CA PHE A 24 -15.16 12.75 1.45
C PHE A 24 -14.70 12.22 0.10
N HIS A 25 -13.70 11.38 0.08
CA HIS A 25 -13.14 10.81 -1.14
C HIS A 25 -12.90 9.33 -0.94
N GLU A 26 -13.11 8.56 -1.99
CA GLU A 26 -12.73 7.15 -1.97
C GLU A 26 -11.20 7.01 -1.99
N PRO A 27 -10.66 5.93 -1.41
CA PRO A 27 -9.24 5.64 -1.56
C PRO A 27 -8.85 5.52 -3.03
N GLU A 28 -7.70 6.10 -3.37
CA GLU A 28 -7.21 6.13 -4.75
C GLU A 28 -5.93 5.32 -4.89
N ARG A 29 -5.67 4.83 -6.11
CA ARG A 29 -4.41 4.16 -6.42
C ARG A 29 -3.25 5.10 -6.14
N GLY A 30 -2.20 4.57 -5.48
CA GLY A 30 -1.03 5.35 -5.12
C GLY A 30 -1.10 5.99 -3.74
N ASP A 31 -2.28 6.05 -3.13
CA ASP A 31 -2.39 6.54 -1.75
C ASP A 31 -1.62 5.65 -0.80
N ILE A 32 -0.95 6.26 0.18
CA ILE A 32 -0.40 5.52 1.33
C ILE A 32 -1.47 5.53 2.39
N ALA A 33 -1.90 4.36 2.81
CA ALA A 33 -3.04 4.19 3.70
C ALA A 33 -2.65 3.48 5.00
N ILE A 34 -3.31 3.86 6.08
CA ILE A 34 -3.27 3.16 7.37
C ILE A 34 -4.53 2.32 7.45
N PHE A 35 -4.40 1.05 7.75
CA PHE A 35 -5.54 0.14 7.77
C PHE A 35 -5.34 -0.99 8.78
N HIS A 36 -6.44 -1.65 9.13
CA HIS A 36 -6.41 -2.84 9.99
C HIS A 36 -5.87 -4.02 9.18
N PHE A 37 -4.86 -4.70 9.74
CA PHE A 37 -4.27 -5.88 9.10
C PHE A 37 -5.31 -7.00 8.99
N PRO A 38 -5.66 -7.45 7.77
CA PRO A 38 -6.78 -8.37 7.59
C PRO A 38 -6.58 -9.77 8.20
N ASP A 39 -5.33 -10.18 8.44
CA ASP A 39 -5.06 -11.48 9.05
C ASP A 39 -5.07 -11.45 10.59
N ASP A 40 -5.21 -10.27 11.19
CA ASP A 40 -5.34 -10.14 12.64
C ASP A 40 -6.82 -10.11 13.04
N PRO A 41 -7.35 -11.19 13.62
CA PRO A 41 -8.77 -11.22 13.98
C PRO A 41 -9.14 -10.26 15.12
N THR A 42 -8.15 -9.77 15.89
CA THR A 42 -8.42 -8.81 16.98
C THR A 42 -8.69 -7.41 16.46
N GLY A 43 -8.29 -7.11 15.23
CA GLY A 43 -8.42 -5.77 14.64
C GLY A 43 -7.50 -4.72 15.25
N LYS A 44 -6.52 -5.12 16.04
CA LYS A 44 -5.64 -4.18 16.76
C LYS A 44 -4.37 -3.80 15.98
N THR A 45 -3.95 -4.66 15.06
CA THR A 45 -2.73 -4.42 14.29
C THR A 45 -3.02 -3.49 13.12
N LEU A 46 -2.28 -2.39 13.06
CA LEU A 46 -2.38 -1.43 11.95
C LEU A 46 -1.15 -1.54 11.06
N TYR A 47 -1.39 -1.52 9.76
CA TYR A 47 -0.34 -1.50 8.75
C TYR A 47 -0.40 -0.22 7.94
N VAL A 48 0.75 0.16 7.38
CA VAL A 48 0.88 1.30 6.46
C VAL A 48 1.46 0.75 5.16
N LYS A 49 0.68 0.83 4.10
CA LYS A 49 1.07 0.35 2.77
C LYS A 49 0.50 1.26 1.71
N ARG A 50 0.95 1.08 0.47
CA ARG A 50 0.43 1.83 -0.68
C ARG A 50 -0.69 1.04 -1.36
N ILE A 51 -1.74 1.75 -1.76
CA ILE A 51 -2.85 1.17 -2.53
C ILE A 51 -2.38 0.95 -3.96
N ILE A 52 -2.42 -0.29 -4.40
CA ILE A 52 -2.00 -0.69 -5.76
C ILE A 52 -3.20 -1.12 -6.60
N GLY A 53 -4.06 -1.98 -6.07
CA GLY A 53 -5.25 -2.44 -6.78
C GLY A 53 -6.52 -1.85 -6.20
N LEU A 54 -7.43 -1.44 -7.07
CA LEU A 54 -8.74 -0.89 -6.72
C LEU A 54 -9.84 -1.95 -6.87
N PRO A 55 -11.04 -1.72 -6.27
CA PRO A 55 -12.14 -2.68 -6.37
C PRO A 55 -12.43 -3.09 -7.81
N GLY A 56 -12.59 -4.38 -8.04
CA GLY A 56 -12.93 -4.94 -9.35
C GLY A 56 -11.76 -5.10 -10.31
N GLU A 57 -10.56 -4.69 -9.94
CA GLU A 57 -9.40 -4.79 -10.82
C GLU A 57 -8.68 -6.12 -10.69
N THR A 58 -7.95 -6.52 -11.74
CA THR A 58 -6.97 -7.60 -11.64
C THR A 58 -5.59 -6.99 -11.42
N VAL A 59 -4.80 -7.64 -10.56
CA VAL A 59 -3.40 -7.28 -10.32
C VAL A 59 -2.57 -8.49 -10.70
N ASP A 60 -1.73 -8.35 -11.69
CA ASP A 60 -0.80 -9.40 -12.11
C ASP A 60 0.63 -8.93 -11.88
N ILE A 61 1.47 -9.80 -11.36
CA ILE A 61 2.88 -9.52 -11.14
C ILE A 61 3.67 -10.56 -11.94
N VAL A 62 4.33 -10.10 -12.99
CA VAL A 62 5.05 -10.94 -13.94
C VAL A 62 6.37 -10.26 -14.27
N ASP A 63 7.48 -11.00 -14.18
CA ASP A 63 8.80 -10.49 -14.53
C ASP A 63 9.13 -9.15 -13.84
N SER A 64 8.86 -9.08 -12.53
CA SER A 64 9.13 -7.89 -11.69
C SER A 64 8.32 -6.65 -12.07
N GLN A 65 7.22 -6.81 -12.79
CA GLN A 65 6.33 -5.72 -13.21
C GLN A 65 4.92 -5.97 -12.72
N VAL A 66 4.30 -4.93 -12.17
CA VAL A 66 2.87 -4.95 -11.80
C VAL A 66 2.03 -4.51 -13.00
N TYR A 67 0.97 -5.25 -13.26
CA TYR A 67 -0.02 -4.94 -14.30
C TYR A 67 -1.38 -4.80 -13.65
N ILE A 68 -2.09 -3.75 -14.02
CA ILE A 68 -3.48 -3.51 -13.59
C ILE A 68 -4.38 -3.69 -14.79
N ASN A 69 -5.29 -4.67 -14.72
CA ASN A 69 -6.18 -5.00 -15.85
C ASN A 69 -5.40 -5.20 -17.16
N GLY A 70 -4.21 -5.83 -17.07
CA GLY A 70 -3.36 -6.10 -18.21
C GLY A 70 -2.46 -4.97 -18.66
N GLU A 71 -2.54 -3.79 -18.05
CA GLU A 71 -1.70 -2.64 -18.39
C GLU A 71 -0.57 -2.48 -17.38
N PRO A 72 0.67 -2.27 -17.84
CA PRO A 72 1.77 -2.08 -16.89
C PRO A 72 1.57 -0.81 -16.07
N LEU A 73 1.77 -0.93 -14.76
CA LEU A 73 1.67 0.19 -13.84
C LEU A 73 3.02 0.88 -13.73
N ASP A 74 3.02 2.21 -13.92
CA ASP A 74 4.21 3.03 -13.67
C ASP A 74 4.34 3.25 -12.16
N GLU A 75 5.48 2.83 -11.60
CA GLU A 75 5.70 2.86 -10.16
C GLU A 75 6.98 3.61 -9.80
N PRO A 76 6.99 4.95 -9.89
CA PRO A 76 8.20 5.74 -9.63
C PRO A 76 8.64 5.74 -8.16
N TYR A 77 7.79 5.28 -7.25
CA TYR A 77 8.08 5.23 -5.81
C TYR A 77 8.95 4.05 -5.40
N ILE A 78 9.13 3.04 -6.24
CA ILE A 78 10.05 1.93 -5.94
C ILE A 78 11.44 2.24 -6.47
N ARG A 79 12.48 1.90 -5.70
CA ARG A 79 13.88 2.14 -6.10
C ARG A 79 14.57 0.91 -6.64
N GLU A 80 14.25 -0.22 -6.08
CA GLU A 80 14.80 -1.50 -6.50
C GLU A 80 13.74 -2.32 -7.22
N PRO A 81 14.06 -2.91 -8.37
CA PRO A 81 13.16 -3.86 -9.00
C PRO A 81 12.83 -5.00 -8.03
N MET A 82 11.61 -5.53 -8.13
CA MET A 82 11.25 -6.72 -7.36
C MET A 82 12.14 -7.88 -7.78
N ASP A 83 12.57 -8.68 -6.80
CA ASP A 83 13.29 -9.92 -7.10
C ASP A 83 12.39 -10.84 -7.91
N PRO A 84 12.95 -11.61 -8.86
CA PRO A 84 12.15 -12.52 -9.66
C PRO A 84 11.42 -13.55 -8.79
N GLU A 85 10.13 -13.73 -9.08
CA GLU A 85 9.29 -14.73 -8.43
C GLU A 85 8.38 -15.35 -9.48
N GLU A 86 7.73 -16.45 -9.12
CA GLU A 86 6.69 -17.01 -9.96
C GLU A 86 5.59 -15.98 -10.21
N PRO A 87 4.97 -15.98 -11.39
CA PRO A 87 3.88 -15.04 -11.67
C PRO A 87 2.77 -15.13 -10.64
N MET A 88 2.23 -13.98 -10.26
CA MET A 88 1.13 -13.87 -9.31
C MET A 88 -0.07 -13.21 -9.98
N HIS A 89 -1.26 -13.68 -9.66
CA HIS A 89 -2.52 -13.12 -10.18
C HIS A 89 -3.51 -12.93 -9.05
N PHE A 90 -4.07 -11.73 -8.97
CA PHE A 90 -5.06 -11.39 -7.95
C PHE A 90 -6.26 -10.71 -8.58
N GLU A 91 -7.46 -11.09 -8.17
CA GLU A 91 -8.70 -10.44 -8.59
C GLU A 91 -9.28 -9.72 -7.39
N VAL A 92 -9.20 -8.39 -7.41
CA VAL A 92 -9.62 -7.57 -6.27
C VAL A 92 -11.15 -7.53 -6.22
N PRO A 93 -11.76 -8.01 -5.13
CA PRO A 93 -13.23 -7.98 -5.01
C PRO A 93 -13.76 -6.55 -4.96
N GLU A 94 -15.03 -6.37 -5.31
CA GLU A 94 -15.72 -5.10 -5.08
C GLU A 94 -15.62 -4.72 -3.60
N GLY A 95 -15.42 -3.43 -3.32
CA GLY A 95 -15.31 -2.93 -1.97
C GLY A 95 -13.98 -3.21 -1.29
N CYS A 96 -13.00 -3.77 -2.00
CA CYS A 96 -11.70 -4.13 -1.44
C CYS A 96 -10.56 -3.51 -2.23
N TYR A 97 -9.38 -3.51 -1.60
CA TYR A 97 -8.17 -2.92 -2.14
C TYR A 97 -6.99 -3.88 -1.97
N PHE A 98 -6.03 -3.79 -2.87
CA PHE A 98 -4.80 -4.58 -2.83
C PHE A 98 -3.63 -3.68 -2.47
N MET A 99 -2.91 -4.01 -1.39
CA MET A 99 -1.89 -3.17 -0.79
C MET A 99 -0.49 -3.76 -0.99
N MET A 100 0.48 -2.90 -1.35
CA MET A 100 1.87 -3.34 -1.44
C MET A 100 2.79 -2.32 -0.76
N GLY A 101 3.90 -2.80 -0.18
CA GLY A 101 4.94 -1.92 0.32
C GLY A 101 5.84 -1.43 -0.80
N ASP A 102 6.36 -0.21 -0.68
CA ASP A 102 7.26 0.35 -1.69
C ASP A 102 8.62 -0.36 -1.70
N ASN A 103 9.09 -0.77 -0.53
CA ASN A 103 10.31 -1.58 -0.43
C ASN A 103 9.96 -3.04 -0.72
N ARG A 104 9.75 -3.34 -2.00
CA ARG A 104 9.14 -4.57 -2.51
C ARG A 104 9.80 -5.85 -2.03
N ASN A 105 11.12 -5.86 -1.92
CA ASN A 105 11.86 -7.07 -1.54
C ASN A 105 11.84 -7.32 -0.04
N TYR A 106 11.38 -6.35 0.76
CA TYR A 106 11.36 -6.42 2.22
C TYR A 106 9.99 -6.08 2.78
N SER A 107 8.93 -6.34 2.02
CA SER A 107 7.56 -6.03 2.43
C SER A 107 6.75 -7.31 2.62
N SER A 108 6.15 -7.44 3.81
CA SER A 108 5.08 -8.41 4.03
C SER A 108 3.77 -7.71 3.71
N ASP A 109 3.26 -7.93 2.52
CA ASP A 109 2.06 -7.22 2.05
C ASP A 109 1.04 -8.19 1.44
N ALA A 110 0.05 -7.63 0.73
CA ALA A 110 -1.08 -8.40 0.21
C ALA A 110 -0.66 -9.58 -0.67
N ARG A 111 0.52 -9.54 -1.28
CA ARG A 111 1.03 -10.65 -2.10
C ARG A 111 1.17 -11.94 -1.29
N TYR A 112 1.46 -11.82 0.00
CA TYR A 112 1.85 -12.95 0.86
C TYR A 112 0.88 -13.20 2.02
N TRP A 113 -0.09 -12.30 2.26
CA TRP A 113 -1.05 -12.48 3.34
C TRP A 113 -2.02 -13.61 3.04
N GLN A 114 -2.61 -14.16 4.07
CA GLN A 114 -3.68 -15.15 3.94
C GLN A 114 -4.93 -14.51 3.34
N ASN A 115 -5.29 -13.32 3.84
CA ASN A 115 -6.34 -12.49 3.27
C ASN A 115 -5.70 -11.39 2.43
N HIS A 116 -5.69 -11.55 1.12
CA HIS A 116 -4.98 -10.63 0.21
C HIS A 116 -5.62 -9.24 0.11
N TYR A 117 -6.86 -9.08 0.50
CA TYR A 117 -7.61 -7.87 0.19
C TYR A 117 -8.10 -7.17 1.45
N VAL A 118 -8.00 -5.83 1.45
CA VAL A 118 -8.43 -4.98 2.57
C VAL A 118 -9.78 -4.36 2.20
N ALA A 119 -10.81 -4.62 3.01
CA ALA A 119 -12.11 -4.01 2.80
C ALA A 119 -12.05 -2.50 3.08
N GLU A 120 -12.84 -1.73 2.35
CA GLU A 120 -12.81 -0.26 2.44
C GLU A 120 -13.05 0.22 3.87
N ASP A 121 -13.96 -0.41 4.63
CA ASP A 121 -14.24 -0.02 6.01
C ASP A 121 -13.11 -0.32 6.98
N GLN A 122 -12.09 -1.05 6.56
CA GLN A 122 -10.89 -1.32 7.36
C GLN A 122 -9.77 -0.31 7.09
N ILE A 123 -9.94 0.57 6.13
CA ILE A 123 -8.99 1.65 5.85
C ILE A 123 -9.35 2.83 6.74
N ILE A 124 -8.39 3.24 7.59
CA ILE A 124 -8.64 4.24 8.63
C ILE A 124 -8.30 5.63 8.16
N ALA A 125 -7.18 5.79 7.46
CA ALA A 125 -6.65 7.11 7.16
C ALA A 125 -5.72 7.09 5.95
N LYS A 126 -5.61 8.25 5.29
CA LYS A 126 -4.60 8.51 4.26
C LYS A 126 -3.41 9.18 4.91
N VAL A 127 -2.20 8.72 4.61
CA VAL A 127 -0.97 9.35 5.08
C VAL A 127 -0.69 10.57 4.19
N LEU A 128 -0.67 11.75 4.79
CA LEU A 128 -0.50 13.00 4.06
C LEU A 128 0.88 13.61 4.20
N PHE A 129 1.53 13.39 5.35
CA PHE A 129 2.63 14.23 5.75
C PHE A 129 3.63 13.48 6.62
N ARG A 130 4.91 13.67 6.31
CA ARG A 130 6.02 13.19 7.12
C ARG A 130 6.64 14.39 7.82
N TYR A 131 6.73 14.33 9.16
CA TYR A 131 7.20 15.47 9.94
C TYR A 131 8.44 15.19 10.79
N TYR A 132 8.89 13.97 10.85
CA TYR A 132 10.08 13.60 11.60
C TYR A 132 10.92 12.61 10.79
N PRO A 133 12.22 12.83 10.65
CA PRO A 133 12.98 14.00 11.13
C PRO A 133 12.66 15.28 10.36
N PHE A 134 12.87 16.41 10.97
CA PHE A 134 12.55 17.72 10.35
C PHE A 134 13.15 17.93 8.97
N SER A 135 14.36 17.40 8.73
CA SER A 135 15.01 17.50 7.43
C SER A 135 14.25 16.80 6.30
N LYS A 136 13.22 16.02 6.63
CA LYS A 136 12.43 15.24 5.66
C LYS A 136 10.97 15.63 5.66
N ILE A 137 10.60 16.79 6.18
CA ILE A 137 9.22 17.25 6.15
C ILE A 137 8.78 17.39 4.70
N SER A 138 7.68 16.74 4.34
CA SER A 138 7.17 16.72 2.98
C SER A 138 5.74 16.23 2.93
N TRP A 139 5.05 16.53 1.84
CA TRP A 139 3.76 15.94 1.52
C TRP A 139 3.98 14.63 0.78
N LEU A 140 3.22 13.61 1.15
CA LEU A 140 3.36 12.27 0.60
C LEU A 140 2.19 11.87 -0.32
N ASP A 141 1.26 12.76 -0.56
CA ASP A 141 0.07 12.50 -1.38
C ASP A 141 0.23 12.94 -2.84
N GLU A 142 1.43 13.35 -3.21
CA GLU A 142 1.74 13.77 -4.58
C GLU A 142 2.25 12.66 -5.46
#